data_6345613bfd04a94afbea4625e17c5609
#
_entry.id   6345613bfd04a94afbea4625e17c5609
#
_cell.length_a   1.000
_cell.length_b   1.000
_cell.length_c   1.000
_cell.angle_alpha   90.00
_cell.angle_beta   90.00
_cell.angle_gamma   90.00
#
_symmetry.space_group_name_H-M   'P 1'
#
loop_
_entity.id
_entity.type
_entity.pdbx_description
1 polymer ?
#
loop_
_entity_poly.entity_id
_entity_poly.type
_entity_poly.pdbx_seq_one_letter_code
_entity_poly.pdbx_strand_id
1 'polypeptide(L)'
;MMRAIIIGLLIVAGLVVVALVTLRVTGLEPPYVDPSSEEFVRSGRTTWPGLWLTGEVVHEPVTNWDWVNQVNDPIRKNTIMLETRTWYGVPHSVTINLTVRGDKLYIGGSEQDFRLEKEFPYSKAWWANVARDPRVRMKIGGKIYEMTVVLITDRSEVAQLLGRSPVTTEVGADGKEHVTGVRHLWRVYQRNVPEYGDGSMVAKPVISQ
;
A
#
# COMPACT_ATOMS: atom_id res chain seq x y z
N MET A 1 39.73 -0.46 25.59
CA MET A 1 38.40 0.16 25.42
C MET A 1 37.87 0.03 24.00
N MET A 2 38.58 0.48 22.94
CA MET A 2 38.15 0.41 21.53
C MET A 2 37.79 -1.00 21.04
N ARG A 3 38.57 -2.06 21.39
CA ARG A 3 38.24 -3.44 21.01
C ARG A 3 36.91 -3.95 21.59
N ALA A 4 36.60 -3.59 22.83
CA ALA A 4 35.31 -3.99 23.45
C ALA A 4 34.12 -3.29 22.77
N ILE A 5 34.28 -2.04 22.36
CA ILE A 5 33.25 -1.31 21.61
C ILE A 5 33.02 -1.94 20.24
N ILE A 6 34.08 -2.29 19.52
CA ILE A 6 33.99 -2.96 18.21
C ILE A 6 33.27 -4.32 18.33
N ILE A 7 33.64 -5.12 19.32
CA ILE A 7 32.99 -6.40 19.58
C ILE A 7 31.50 -6.20 19.90
N GLY A 8 31.17 -5.23 20.74
CA GLY A 8 29.78 -4.90 21.06
C GLY A 8 28.97 -4.51 19.81
N LEU A 9 29.54 -3.67 18.93
CA LEU A 9 28.88 -3.27 17.67
C LEU A 9 28.68 -4.47 16.72
N LEU A 10 29.66 -5.36 16.62
CA LEU A 10 29.54 -6.57 15.80
C LEU A 10 28.45 -7.52 16.31
N ILE A 11 28.34 -7.69 17.63
CA ILE A 11 27.27 -8.49 18.24
C ILE A 11 25.90 -7.87 17.92
N VAL A 12 25.72 -6.57 18.12
CA VAL A 12 24.47 -5.87 17.80
C VAL A 12 24.12 -6.00 16.32
N ALA A 13 25.09 -5.78 15.44
CA ALA A 13 24.89 -5.97 14.00
C ALA A 13 24.47 -7.40 13.66
N GLY A 14 25.11 -8.39 14.26
CA GLY A 14 24.74 -9.80 14.08
C GLY A 14 23.32 -10.10 14.55
N LEU A 15 22.90 -9.58 15.69
CA LEU A 15 21.54 -9.75 16.20
C LEU A 15 20.50 -9.08 15.28
N VAL A 16 20.80 -7.91 14.75
CA VAL A 16 19.92 -7.23 13.77
C VAL A 16 19.76 -8.07 12.52
N VAL A 17 20.85 -8.62 11.98
CA VAL A 17 20.79 -9.49 10.79
C VAL A 17 19.95 -10.74 11.08
N VAL A 18 20.16 -11.41 12.21
CA VAL A 18 19.34 -12.57 12.60
C VAL A 18 17.86 -12.18 12.72
N ALA A 19 17.54 -11.06 13.36
CA ALA A 19 16.18 -10.58 13.47
C ALA A 19 15.54 -10.31 12.10
N LEU A 20 16.26 -9.64 11.18
CA LEU A 20 15.77 -9.36 9.83
C LEU A 20 15.56 -10.65 9.02
N VAL A 21 16.47 -11.62 9.12
CA VAL A 21 16.33 -12.92 8.45
C VAL A 21 15.13 -13.68 9.02
N THR A 22 14.96 -13.69 10.34
CA THR A 22 13.80 -14.31 10.98
C THR A 22 12.50 -13.66 10.48
N LEU A 23 12.40 -12.34 10.52
CA LEU A 23 11.23 -11.60 10.01
C LEU A 23 10.99 -11.81 8.51
N ARG A 24 12.07 -12.00 7.73
CA ARG A 24 11.95 -12.33 6.32
C ARG A 24 11.28 -13.68 6.09
N VAL A 25 11.56 -14.65 6.94
CA VAL A 25 11.03 -16.03 6.85
C VAL A 25 9.63 -16.13 7.47
N THR A 26 9.45 -15.55 8.65
CA THR A 26 8.18 -15.64 9.39
C THR A 26 7.15 -14.62 8.96
N GLY A 27 7.60 -13.52 8.35
CA GLY A 27 6.77 -12.37 8.04
C GLY A 27 6.50 -11.49 9.26
N LEU A 28 5.94 -10.33 8.99
CA LEU A 28 5.29 -9.46 9.97
C LEU A 28 4.13 -8.78 9.24
N GLU A 29 2.99 -9.45 9.25
CA GLU A 29 1.81 -8.96 8.55
C GLU A 29 1.20 -7.76 9.30
N PRO A 30 0.63 -6.79 8.55
CA PRO A 30 0.01 -5.63 9.17
C PRO A 30 -1.26 -6.05 9.90
N PRO A 31 -1.33 -5.92 11.25
CA PRO A 31 -2.55 -6.21 11.97
C PRO A 31 -3.64 -5.19 11.62
N TYR A 32 -4.84 -5.69 11.48
CA TYR A 32 -6.03 -4.88 11.30
C TYR A 32 -6.54 -4.38 12.66
N VAL A 33 -6.94 -3.11 12.72
CA VAL A 33 -7.57 -2.50 13.88
C VAL A 33 -9.05 -2.31 13.59
N ASP A 34 -9.90 -2.93 14.39
CA ASP A 34 -11.35 -2.79 14.29
C ASP A 34 -11.75 -1.33 14.53
N PRO A 35 -12.50 -0.69 13.59
CA PRO A 35 -13.00 0.67 13.77
C PRO A 35 -13.89 0.88 15.00
N SER A 36 -14.48 -0.18 15.54
CA SER A 36 -15.29 -0.13 16.77
C SER A 36 -14.46 -0.26 18.05
N SER A 37 -13.16 -0.55 17.94
CA SER A 37 -12.28 -0.79 19.09
C SER A 37 -11.82 0.51 19.75
N GLU A 38 -11.50 0.41 21.05
CA GLU A 38 -10.82 1.51 21.78
C GLU A 38 -9.48 1.88 21.16
N GLU A 39 -8.80 0.91 20.57
CA GLU A 39 -7.52 1.13 19.89
C GLU A 39 -7.69 2.06 18.69
N PHE A 40 -8.76 1.89 17.91
CA PHE A 40 -9.08 2.79 16.81
C PHE A 40 -9.39 4.21 17.31
N VAL A 41 -10.21 4.33 18.36
CA VAL A 41 -10.55 5.63 18.95
C VAL A 41 -9.29 6.37 19.41
N ARG A 42 -8.33 5.66 20.02
CA ARG A 42 -7.09 6.22 20.52
C ARG A 42 -6.09 6.58 19.41
N SER A 43 -5.95 5.72 18.39
CA SER A 43 -4.91 5.84 17.38
C SER A 43 -5.39 6.49 16.07
N GLY A 44 -6.68 6.48 15.79
CA GLY A 44 -7.27 6.86 14.49
C GLY A 44 -6.83 5.95 13.34
N ARG A 45 -6.21 4.79 13.65
CA ARG A 45 -5.62 3.89 12.65
C ARG A 45 -6.43 2.64 12.49
N THR A 46 -6.59 2.22 11.28
CA THR A 46 -7.27 0.98 10.90
C THR A 46 -6.32 -0.15 10.58
N THR A 47 -5.01 0.13 10.59
CA THR A 47 -3.94 -0.85 10.39
C THR A 47 -2.66 -0.33 11.03
N TRP A 48 -1.87 -1.24 11.60
CA TRP A 48 -0.49 -0.97 11.92
C TRP A 48 0.41 -1.40 10.77
N PRO A 49 1.58 -0.77 10.58
CA PRO A 49 2.49 -1.20 9.54
C PRO A 49 3.04 -2.59 9.83
N GLY A 50 3.11 -3.41 8.79
CA GLY A 50 3.84 -4.66 8.75
C GLY A 50 5.11 -4.53 7.91
N LEU A 51 5.81 -5.65 7.74
CA LEU A 51 7.02 -5.75 6.92
C LEU A 51 6.78 -6.73 5.77
N TRP A 52 7.40 -7.91 5.84
CA TRP A 52 7.26 -8.94 4.82
C TRP A 52 5.93 -9.66 4.91
N LEU A 53 5.24 -9.78 3.81
CA LEU A 53 4.11 -10.70 3.67
C LEU A 53 4.63 -12.11 3.35
N THR A 54 4.03 -13.12 3.98
CA THR A 54 4.34 -14.53 3.74
C THR A 54 3.13 -15.26 3.18
N GLY A 55 3.38 -16.31 2.43
CA GLY A 55 2.36 -17.15 1.80
C GLY A 55 2.87 -17.78 0.52
N GLU A 56 2.06 -18.67 -0.03
CA GLU A 56 2.29 -19.27 -1.34
C GLU A 56 2.22 -18.20 -2.42
N VAL A 57 3.25 -18.13 -3.28
CA VAL A 57 3.27 -17.20 -4.42
C VAL A 57 2.55 -17.84 -5.59
N VAL A 58 1.54 -17.15 -6.12
CA VAL A 58 0.80 -17.57 -7.31
C VAL A 58 1.54 -17.06 -8.55
N HIS A 59 1.96 -17.98 -9.39
CA HIS A 59 2.68 -17.70 -10.64
C HIS A 59 1.77 -17.78 -11.87
N GLU A 60 0.65 -18.49 -11.75
CA GLU A 60 -0.30 -18.65 -12.84
C GLU A 60 -1.08 -17.35 -13.07
N PRO A 61 -1.34 -16.99 -14.33
CA PRO A 61 -2.20 -15.87 -14.68
C PRO A 61 -3.61 -16.06 -14.11
N VAL A 62 -4.13 -15.05 -13.45
CA VAL A 62 -5.52 -15.02 -13.01
C VAL A 62 -6.33 -14.26 -14.05
N THR A 63 -7.21 -14.99 -14.73
CA THR A 63 -8.05 -14.45 -15.82
C THR A 63 -9.36 -13.84 -15.33
N ASN A 64 -9.80 -14.16 -14.12
CA ASN A 64 -11.00 -13.60 -13.50
C ASN A 64 -10.72 -13.26 -12.03
N TRP A 65 -10.99 -12.02 -11.65
CA TRP A 65 -10.80 -11.48 -10.32
C TRP A 65 -12.09 -11.30 -9.52
N ASP A 66 -13.26 -11.71 -10.03
CA ASP A 66 -14.55 -11.48 -9.36
C ASP A 66 -14.63 -12.13 -7.97
N TRP A 67 -13.90 -13.25 -7.80
CA TRP A 67 -13.80 -13.95 -6.52
C TRP A 67 -13.15 -13.09 -5.41
N VAL A 68 -12.37 -12.10 -5.75
CA VAL A 68 -11.72 -11.20 -4.77
C VAL A 68 -12.74 -10.46 -3.93
N ASN A 69 -13.91 -10.15 -4.49
CA ASN A 69 -15.01 -9.54 -3.74
C ASN A 69 -15.56 -10.43 -2.62
N GLN A 70 -15.27 -11.73 -2.67
CA GLN A 70 -15.69 -12.72 -1.66
C GLN A 70 -14.64 -12.94 -0.58
N VAL A 71 -13.39 -12.55 -0.85
CA VAL A 71 -12.26 -12.68 0.09
C VAL A 71 -12.18 -11.43 0.96
N ASN A 72 -13.26 -11.19 1.70
CA ASN A 72 -13.39 -9.96 2.45
C ASN A 72 -13.13 -10.21 3.93
N ASP A 73 -12.44 -9.27 4.55
CA ASP A 73 -12.56 -9.05 5.97
C ASP A 73 -14.05 -8.87 6.31
N PRO A 74 -14.61 -9.62 7.26
CA PRO A 74 -16.03 -9.53 7.61
C PRO A 74 -16.46 -8.12 8.05
N ILE A 75 -15.52 -7.32 8.54
CA ILE A 75 -15.75 -5.95 9.00
C ILE A 75 -15.52 -4.96 7.86
N ARG A 76 -14.50 -5.23 7.04
CA ARG A 76 -14.07 -4.33 5.96
C ARG A 76 -14.03 -5.05 4.63
N LYS A 77 -15.11 -5.28 4.03
CA LYS A 77 -15.19 -5.87 2.69
C LYS A 77 -14.07 -5.38 1.76
N ASN A 78 -13.42 -6.30 1.06
CA ASN A 78 -12.33 -6.04 0.10
C ASN A 78 -10.98 -5.55 0.70
N THR A 79 -10.73 -5.80 1.97
CA THR A 79 -9.44 -5.48 2.59
C THR A 79 -8.41 -6.55 2.25
N ILE A 80 -7.28 -6.13 1.74
CA ILE A 80 -6.12 -6.97 1.44
C ILE A 80 -4.86 -6.37 2.04
N MET A 81 -3.79 -7.14 2.05
CA MET A 81 -2.48 -6.64 2.47
C MET A 81 -1.65 -6.27 1.24
N LEU A 82 -1.03 -5.12 1.29
CA LEU A 82 -0.15 -4.58 0.26
C LEU A 82 1.26 -4.44 0.82
N GLU A 83 2.23 -5.09 0.21
CA GLU A 83 3.66 -4.93 0.50
C GLU A 83 4.30 -4.08 -0.59
N THR A 84 4.99 -3.03 -0.18
CA THR A 84 5.71 -2.10 -1.06
C THR A 84 7.19 -2.10 -0.72
N ARG A 85 8.05 -1.71 -1.68
CA ARG A 85 9.48 -1.58 -1.48
C ARG A 85 9.85 -0.20 -0.97
N THR A 86 10.53 -0.15 0.18
CA THR A 86 11.10 1.10 0.68
C THR A 86 12.44 1.40 0.02
N TRP A 87 12.89 2.63 0.14
CA TRP A 87 14.19 3.05 -0.39
C TRP A 87 15.38 2.39 0.31
N TYR A 88 15.21 1.96 1.55
CA TYR A 88 16.24 1.30 2.37
C TYR A 88 16.17 -0.24 2.34
N GLY A 89 15.35 -0.82 1.46
CA GLY A 89 15.34 -2.25 1.17
C GLY A 89 14.51 -3.15 2.09
N VAL A 90 14.10 -2.67 3.27
CA VAL A 90 13.13 -3.39 4.11
C VAL A 90 11.73 -3.04 3.61
N PRO A 91 10.90 -4.02 3.24
CA PRO A 91 9.56 -3.72 2.75
C PRO A 91 8.67 -3.17 3.85
N HIS A 92 7.62 -2.48 3.42
CA HIS A 92 6.57 -1.98 4.27
C HIS A 92 5.24 -2.52 3.78
N SER A 93 4.44 -3.09 4.69
CA SER A 93 3.12 -3.60 4.34
C SER A 93 2.02 -2.94 5.16
N VAL A 94 0.85 -2.82 4.52
CA VAL A 94 -0.36 -2.22 5.10
C VAL A 94 -1.58 -2.99 4.63
N THR A 95 -2.69 -2.89 5.35
CA THR A 95 -4.00 -3.30 4.84
C THR A 95 -4.60 -2.19 4.00
N ILE A 96 -5.16 -2.54 2.85
CA ILE A 96 -5.83 -1.62 1.93
C ILE A 96 -7.14 -2.22 1.42
N ASN A 97 -7.96 -1.38 0.80
CA ASN A 97 -9.13 -1.85 0.07
C ASN A 97 -8.75 -2.12 -1.40
N LEU A 98 -9.17 -3.27 -1.90
CA LEU A 98 -9.12 -3.64 -3.30
C LEU A 98 -10.52 -3.61 -3.89
N THR A 99 -10.67 -3.01 -5.06
CA THR A 99 -11.95 -2.95 -5.77
C THR A 99 -11.79 -3.66 -7.11
N VAL A 100 -12.73 -4.56 -7.41
CA VAL A 100 -12.85 -5.20 -8.72
C VAL A 100 -13.95 -4.49 -9.51
N ARG A 101 -13.66 -4.07 -10.73
CA ARG A 101 -14.62 -3.48 -11.66
C ARG A 101 -14.43 -4.09 -13.03
N GLY A 102 -15.40 -4.93 -13.45
CA GLY A 102 -15.24 -5.79 -14.61
C GLY A 102 -14.06 -6.75 -14.38
N ASP A 103 -13.14 -6.81 -15.32
CA ASP A 103 -11.94 -7.62 -15.30
C ASP A 103 -10.72 -6.92 -14.63
N LYS A 104 -10.90 -5.72 -14.07
CA LYS A 104 -9.81 -4.86 -13.61
C LYS A 104 -9.82 -4.67 -12.10
N LEU A 105 -8.60 -4.62 -11.56
CA LEU A 105 -8.33 -4.38 -10.14
C LEU A 105 -7.90 -2.93 -9.92
N TYR A 106 -8.38 -2.35 -8.81
CA TYR A 106 -8.05 -0.99 -8.41
C TYR A 106 -7.76 -0.91 -6.92
N ILE A 107 -6.75 -0.13 -6.56
CA ILE A 107 -6.51 0.29 -5.18
C ILE A 107 -6.62 1.80 -5.08
N GLY A 108 -7.00 2.29 -3.91
CA GLY A 108 -7.17 3.71 -3.67
C GLY A 108 -6.39 4.21 -2.46
N GLY A 109 -5.94 5.45 -2.56
CA GLY A 109 -5.36 6.21 -1.47
C GLY A 109 -5.98 7.60 -1.41
N SER A 110 -6.13 8.15 -0.21
CA SER A 110 -6.62 9.51 -0.01
C SER A 110 -5.54 10.34 0.66
N GLU A 111 -5.20 11.44 0.05
CA GLU A 111 -4.53 12.54 0.73
C GLU A 111 -5.60 13.31 1.49
N GLN A 112 -5.53 13.25 2.80
CA GLN A 112 -6.39 14.01 3.69
C GLN A 112 -5.50 14.75 4.65
N ASP A 113 -5.79 16.05 4.80
CA ASP A 113 -5.14 16.95 5.74
C ASP A 113 -3.60 17.03 5.58
N PHE A 114 -3.13 18.13 5.00
CA PHE A 114 -1.70 18.46 4.85
C PHE A 114 -0.92 18.42 6.18
N ARG A 115 -1.58 18.40 7.33
CA ARG A 115 -0.95 18.20 8.63
C ARG A 115 -0.40 16.80 8.82
N LEU A 116 -1.10 15.78 8.32
CA LEU A 116 -0.61 14.39 8.39
C LEU A 116 0.64 14.17 7.53
N GLU A 117 0.76 14.88 6.40
CA GLU A 117 1.99 14.89 5.61
C GLU A 117 3.15 15.59 6.32
N LYS A 118 2.88 16.66 7.06
CA LYS A 118 3.91 17.42 7.80
C LYS A 118 4.36 16.72 9.09
N GLU A 119 3.43 16.11 9.83
CA GLU A 119 3.73 15.43 11.09
C GLU A 119 4.26 14.01 10.88
N PHE A 120 3.76 13.30 9.86
CA PHE A 120 4.12 11.93 9.56
C PHE A 120 4.27 11.70 8.05
N PRO A 121 5.26 12.32 7.39
CA PRO A 121 5.43 12.20 5.93
C PRO A 121 5.62 10.74 5.47
N TYR A 122 5.87 9.81 6.40
CA TYR A 122 6.11 8.39 6.13
C TYR A 122 4.99 7.46 6.62
N SER A 123 4.02 7.93 7.39
CA SER A 123 3.02 7.04 8.02
C SER A 123 2.01 6.43 7.06
N LYS A 124 1.82 7.04 5.87
CA LYS A 124 1.01 6.51 4.77
C LYS A 124 1.82 6.40 3.47
N ALA A 125 3.10 6.11 3.60
CA ALA A 125 4.10 6.22 2.54
C ALA A 125 4.03 5.13 1.46
N TRP A 126 3.02 4.24 1.45
CA TRP A 126 2.97 3.21 0.42
C TRP A 126 2.86 3.83 -0.99
N TRP A 127 2.15 4.94 -1.18
CA TRP A 127 2.10 5.61 -2.48
C TRP A 127 3.42 6.28 -2.87
N ALA A 128 4.18 6.81 -1.92
CA ALA A 128 5.53 7.30 -2.20
C ALA A 128 6.47 6.15 -2.58
N ASN A 129 6.27 4.96 -1.98
CA ASN A 129 7.01 3.76 -2.34
C ASN A 129 6.66 3.33 -3.77
N VAL A 130 5.37 3.26 -4.13
CA VAL A 130 4.96 2.83 -5.48
C VAL A 130 5.25 3.87 -6.56
N ALA A 131 5.35 5.15 -6.22
CA ALA A 131 5.81 6.18 -7.15
C ALA A 131 7.28 5.96 -7.55
N ARG A 132 8.09 5.36 -6.66
CA ARG A 132 9.49 5.04 -6.90
C ARG A 132 9.68 3.65 -7.51
N ASP A 133 8.95 2.64 -7.01
CA ASP A 133 8.95 1.27 -7.52
C ASP A 133 7.50 0.76 -7.54
N PRO A 134 6.85 0.69 -8.72
CA PRO A 134 5.45 0.31 -8.84
C PRO A 134 5.20 -1.20 -8.59
N ARG A 135 6.27 -1.98 -8.43
CA ARG A 135 6.18 -3.41 -8.15
C ARG A 135 5.80 -3.64 -6.70
N VAL A 136 4.72 -4.37 -6.50
CA VAL A 136 4.16 -4.67 -5.19
C VAL A 136 3.90 -6.16 -5.04
N ARG A 137 3.69 -6.60 -3.81
CA ARG A 137 3.12 -7.91 -3.51
C ARG A 137 1.81 -7.71 -2.76
N MET A 138 0.79 -8.44 -3.16
CA MET A 138 -0.51 -8.39 -2.52
C MET A 138 -0.84 -9.75 -1.95
N LYS A 139 -1.26 -9.78 -0.68
CA LYS A 139 -1.81 -10.99 -0.06
C LYS A 139 -3.32 -10.94 -0.14
N ILE A 140 -3.90 -11.87 -0.91
CA ILE A 140 -5.33 -11.99 -1.16
C ILE A 140 -5.72 -13.43 -0.89
N GLY A 141 -6.67 -13.67 0.02
CA GLY A 141 -7.10 -15.03 0.36
C GLY A 141 -5.98 -15.94 0.87
N GLY A 142 -4.99 -15.38 1.58
CA GLY A 142 -3.84 -16.12 2.10
C GLY A 142 -2.71 -16.35 1.10
N LYS A 143 -2.92 -16.08 -0.20
CA LYS A 143 -1.93 -16.25 -1.26
C LYS A 143 -1.29 -14.94 -1.66
N ILE A 144 -0.05 -15.00 -2.12
CA ILE A 144 0.74 -13.84 -2.57
C ILE A 144 0.66 -13.73 -4.09
N TYR A 145 0.29 -12.54 -4.55
CA TYR A 145 0.29 -12.16 -5.95
C TYR A 145 1.32 -11.08 -6.19
N GLU A 146 2.20 -11.30 -7.14
CA GLU A 146 3.14 -10.28 -7.60
C GLU A 146 2.45 -9.35 -8.59
N MET A 147 2.38 -8.07 -8.24
CA MET A 147 1.60 -7.08 -8.97
C MET A 147 2.44 -5.87 -9.37
N THR A 148 1.94 -5.13 -10.35
CA THR A 148 2.39 -3.79 -10.70
C THR A 148 1.21 -2.84 -10.56
N VAL A 149 1.43 -1.67 -9.97
CA VAL A 149 0.39 -0.66 -9.80
C VAL A 149 0.69 0.58 -10.65
N VAL A 150 -0.32 1.09 -11.34
CA VAL A 150 -0.19 2.23 -12.25
C VAL A 150 -1.16 3.32 -11.82
N LEU A 151 -0.64 4.51 -11.48
CA LEU A 151 -1.47 5.65 -11.10
C LEU A 151 -2.35 6.09 -12.28
N ILE A 152 -3.63 6.27 -12.02
CA ILE A 152 -4.56 6.88 -12.98
C ILE A 152 -4.43 8.40 -12.84
N THR A 153 -3.88 9.04 -13.87
CA THR A 153 -3.64 10.49 -13.87
C THR A 153 -4.83 11.28 -14.38
N ASP A 154 -5.70 10.66 -15.17
CA ASP A 154 -6.92 11.30 -15.66
C ASP A 154 -7.97 11.40 -14.54
N ARG A 155 -8.22 12.62 -14.08
CA ARG A 155 -9.20 12.89 -13.03
C ARG A 155 -10.63 12.58 -13.44
N SER A 156 -10.95 12.68 -14.73
CA SER A 156 -12.28 12.34 -15.23
C SER A 156 -12.52 10.84 -15.15
N GLU A 157 -11.52 10.04 -15.49
CA GLU A 157 -11.57 8.59 -15.31
C GLU A 157 -11.69 8.21 -13.83
N VAL A 158 -10.91 8.86 -12.95
CA VAL A 158 -11.01 8.62 -11.50
C VAL A 158 -12.41 8.96 -10.99
N ALA A 159 -12.99 10.09 -11.41
CA ALA A 159 -14.35 10.49 -11.04
C ALA A 159 -15.39 9.46 -11.50
N GLN A 160 -15.28 8.98 -12.73
CA GLN A 160 -16.15 7.94 -13.28
C GLN A 160 -16.04 6.63 -12.49
N LEU A 161 -14.82 6.19 -12.17
CA LEU A 161 -14.58 5.00 -11.37
C LEU A 161 -15.10 5.14 -9.94
N LEU A 162 -15.03 6.32 -9.34
CA LEU A 162 -15.53 6.57 -7.99
C LEU A 162 -17.05 6.81 -7.95
N GLY A 163 -17.66 7.21 -9.07
CA GLY A 163 -19.04 7.71 -9.12
C GLY A 163 -19.21 9.08 -8.45
N ARG A 164 -18.11 9.80 -8.20
CA ARG A 164 -18.09 11.13 -7.55
C ARG A 164 -16.78 11.85 -7.84
N SER A 165 -16.71 13.16 -7.52
CA SER A 165 -15.45 13.91 -7.56
C SER A 165 -14.35 13.23 -6.74
N PRO A 166 -13.13 13.10 -7.27
CA PRO A 166 -11.97 12.68 -6.50
C PRO A 166 -11.44 13.77 -5.55
N VAL A 167 -11.91 15.01 -5.69
CA VAL A 167 -11.50 16.16 -4.88
C VAL A 167 -12.61 16.47 -3.88
N THR A 168 -12.24 16.59 -2.61
CA THR A 168 -13.11 17.07 -1.53
C THR A 168 -12.74 18.51 -1.22
N THR A 169 -13.75 19.38 -1.17
CA THR A 169 -13.59 20.79 -0.78
C THR A 169 -14.46 21.10 0.43
N GLU A 170 -14.02 22.06 1.22
CA GLU A 170 -14.79 22.64 2.34
C GLU A 170 -14.70 24.16 2.26
N VAL A 171 -15.79 24.83 2.67
CA VAL A 171 -15.81 26.28 2.76
C VAL A 171 -15.13 26.70 4.06
N GLY A 172 -14.03 27.41 3.93
CA GLY A 172 -13.29 27.94 5.09
C GLY A 172 -13.96 29.13 5.75
N ALA A 173 -13.40 29.58 6.87
CA ALA A 173 -13.88 30.76 7.61
C ALA A 173 -13.79 32.06 6.77
N ASP A 174 -13.01 32.05 5.71
CA ASP A 174 -12.86 33.16 4.75
C ASP A 174 -13.97 33.14 3.66
N GLY A 175 -14.91 32.19 3.73
CA GLY A 175 -15.97 32.01 2.74
C GLY A 175 -15.52 31.42 1.41
N LYS A 176 -14.27 30.95 1.28
CA LYS A 176 -13.74 30.34 0.07
C LYS A 176 -13.70 28.84 0.17
N GLU A 177 -13.83 28.18 -0.98
CA GLU A 177 -13.61 26.74 -1.06
C GLU A 177 -12.11 26.42 -0.98
N HIS A 178 -11.77 25.51 -0.07
CA HIS A 178 -10.43 24.95 0.09
C HIS A 178 -10.46 23.44 -0.17
N VAL A 179 -9.47 22.94 -0.90
CA VAL A 179 -9.30 21.51 -1.08
C VAL A 179 -8.84 20.88 0.24
N THR A 180 -9.64 19.97 0.77
CA THR A 180 -9.36 19.25 2.03
C THR A 180 -8.95 17.80 1.80
N GLY A 181 -9.12 17.28 0.58
CA GLY A 181 -8.69 15.94 0.26
C GLY A 181 -8.69 15.65 -1.24
N VAL A 182 -7.80 14.76 -1.62
CA VAL A 182 -7.73 14.23 -2.99
C VAL A 182 -7.66 12.71 -2.93
N ARG A 183 -8.50 12.05 -3.70
CA ARG A 183 -8.48 10.60 -3.85
C ARG A 183 -7.77 10.20 -5.12
N HIS A 184 -6.79 9.34 -4.97
CA HIS A 184 -6.03 8.75 -6.06
C HIS A 184 -6.43 7.28 -6.23
N LEU A 185 -6.41 6.80 -7.48
CA LEU A 185 -6.61 5.40 -7.83
C LEU A 185 -5.42 4.89 -8.64
N TRP A 186 -5.09 3.65 -8.41
CA TRP A 186 -4.11 2.90 -9.19
C TRP A 186 -4.79 1.69 -9.79
N ARG A 187 -4.54 1.43 -11.07
CA ARG A 187 -4.83 0.14 -11.69
C ARG A 187 -3.80 -0.87 -11.22
N VAL A 188 -4.24 -2.11 -11.04
CA VAL A 188 -3.40 -3.20 -10.55
C VAL A 188 -3.32 -4.27 -11.62
N TYR A 189 -2.10 -4.69 -11.97
CA TYR A 189 -1.82 -5.70 -12.97
C TYR A 189 -1.00 -6.81 -12.36
N GLN A 190 -1.35 -8.07 -12.63
CA GLN A 190 -0.51 -9.19 -12.24
C GLN A 190 0.74 -9.21 -13.11
N ARG A 191 1.92 -9.36 -12.48
CA ARG A 191 3.18 -9.52 -13.20
C ARG A 191 3.28 -10.90 -13.82
N ASN A 192 4.13 -11.03 -14.82
CA ASN A 192 4.39 -12.27 -15.55
C ASN A 192 3.19 -12.76 -16.37
N VAL A 193 2.22 -11.91 -16.64
CA VAL A 193 1.15 -12.17 -17.61
C VAL A 193 1.57 -11.53 -18.94
N PRO A 194 1.64 -12.28 -20.04
CA PRO A 194 2.15 -11.79 -21.34
C PRO A 194 1.47 -10.52 -21.84
N GLU A 195 0.20 -10.34 -21.51
CA GLU A 195 -0.61 -9.19 -21.91
C GLU A 195 -0.19 -7.87 -21.25
N TYR A 196 0.45 -7.94 -20.07
CA TYR A 196 0.78 -6.75 -19.27
C TYR A 196 2.30 -6.50 -19.15
N GLY A 197 3.12 -7.37 -19.72
CA GLY A 197 4.58 -7.27 -19.67
C GLY A 197 5.18 -7.47 -18.26
N ASP A 198 6.48 -7.27 -18.18
CA ASP A 198 7.24 -7.40 -16.92
C ASP A 198 7.14 -6.16 -16.00
N GLY A 199 6.28 -5.21 -16.32
CA GLY A 199 6.17 -3.92 -15.62
C GLY A 199 7.20 -2.89 -16.06
N SER A 200 8.07 -3.21 -17.03
CA SER A 200 9.07 -2.27 -17.57
C SER A 200 8.46 -1.17 -18.43
N MET A 201 7.23 -1.35 -18.90
CA MET A 201 6.51 -0.40 -19.76
C MET A 201 5.64 0.61 -19.01
N VAL A 202 5.79 0.76 -17.71
CA VAL A 202 5.15 1.86 -17.00
C VAL A 202 5.87 3.14 -17.38
N ALA A 203 5.25 3.94 -18.24
CA ALA A 203 5.73 5.28 -18.54
C ALA A 203 6.02 6.00 -17.22
N LYS A 204 7.23 6.53 -17.07
CA LYS A 204 7.59 7.36 -15.92
C LYS A 204 6.50 8.41 -15.76
N PRO A 205 5.93 8.60 -14.56
CA PRO A 205 4.98 9.69 -14.35
C PRO A 205 5.68 10.98 -14.76
N VAL A 206 5.08 11.70 -15.69
CA VAL A 206 5.49 13.07 -16.01
C VAL A 206 5.12 13.88 -14.77
N ILE A 207 6.11 14.12 -13.92
CA ILE A 207 5.99 15.11 -12.85
C ILE A 207 6.05 16.45 -13.56
N SER A 208 4.88 17.01 -13.87
CA SER A 208 4.79 18.41 -14.26
C SER A 208 5.19 19.24 -13.03
N GLN A 209 6.28 19.98 -13.18
CA GLN A 209 6.75 20.98 -12.24
C GLN A 209 5.72 22.11 -12.08
#